data_eae2fe0a5a8a4dd68a933aab43b5e29e
#
_entry.id   eae2fe0a5a8a4dd68a933aab43b5e29e
#
_cell.length_a   1.000
_cell.length_b   1.000
_cell.length_c   1.000
_cell.angle_alpha   90.00
_cell.angle_beta   90.00
_cell.angle_gamma   90.00
#
_symmetry.space_group_name_H-M   'P 1'
#
loop_
_entity.id
_entity.type
_entity.pdbx_description
1 polymer ?
#
loop_
_entity_poly.entity_id
_entity_poly.type
_entity_poly.pdbx_seq_one_letter_code
_entity_poly.pdbx_strand_id
1 'polypeptide(L)'
;MTNPEYLPDYDAIASTMQVYLDGSKHGNSDLMRPAFHPDASFFGYAGEQLAVGTDFLFNWIDKNGPAPNIEPRIVCVDILESIAVVHLEVAGWSGSLAGSGVRMSDLFTLLKTPNGWRIIQKAFHWHA
;
A
#
# COMPACT_ATOMS: atom_id res chain seq x y z
N MET A 1 -12.47 -17.23 6.98
CA MET A 1 -13.70 -17.12 6.18
C MET A 1 -14.29 -15.73 6.35
N THR A 2 -14.67 -15.10 5.25
CA THR A 2 -15.24 -13.75 5.28
C THR A 2 -16.70 -13.80 5.69
N ASN A 3 -17.09 -12.98 6.67
CA ASN A 3 -18.48 -12.80 7.03
C ASN A 3 -19.18 -12.06 5.89
N PRO A 4 -20.31 -12.57 5.35
CA PRO A 4 -21.03 -11.89 4.28
C PRO A 4 -21.44 -10.44 4.59
N GLU A 5 -21.63 -10.11 5.85
CA GLU A 5 -21.93 -8.73 6.28
C GLU A 5 -20.76 -7.79 6.02
N TYR A 6 -19.55 -8.31 5.84
CA TYR A 6 -18.36 -7.51 5.55
C TYR A 6 -18.14 -7.26 4.06
N LEU A 7 -18.99 -7.77 3.17
CA LEU A 7 -18.80 -7.58 1.73
C LEU A 7 -18.69 -6.10 1.33
N PRO A 8 -19.57 -5.19 1.82
CA PRO A 8 -19.41 -3.77 1.49
C PRO A 8 -18.08 -3.20 1.99
N ASP A 9 -17.62 -3.61 3.17
CA ASP A 9 -16.33 -3.17 3.71
C ASP A 9 -15.19 -3.75 2.90
N TYR A 10 -15.30 -5.00 2.48
CA TYR A 10 -14.30 -5.65 1.62
C TYR A 10 -14.11 -4.85 0.33
N ASP A 11 -15.21 -4.48 -0.33
CA ASP A 11 -15.16 -3.71 -1.57
C ASP A 11 -14.57 -2.31 -1.34
N ALA A 12 -14.92 -1.66 -0.24
CA ALA A 12 -14.40 -0.35 0.11
C ALA A 12 -12.89 -0.40 0.40
N ILE A 13 -12.43 -1.45 1.09
CA ILE A 13 -11.00 -1.67 1.35
C ILE A 13 -10.26 -1.90 0.04
N ALA A 14 -10.81 -2.71 -0.86
CA ALA A 14 -10.21 -2.94 -2.18
C ALA A 14 -10.08 -1.63 -2.96
N SER A 15 -11.07 -0.74 -2.87
CA SER A 15 -11.03 0.57 -3.50
C SER A 15 -9.93 1.45 -2.92
N THR A 16 -9.75 1.44 -1.60
CA THR A 16 -8.66 2.16 -0.94
C THR A 16 -7.30 1.65 -1.43
N MET A 17 -7.14 0.34 -1.52
CA MET A 17 -5.90 -0.26 -2.02
C MET A 17 -5.65 0.11 -3.48
N GLN A 18 -6.71 0.24 -4.29
CA GLN A 18 -6.57 0.66 -5.68
C GLN A 18 -6.04 2.10 -5.78
N VAL A 19 -6.49 3.00 -4.91
CA VAL A 19 -5.95 4.38 -4.84
C VAL A 19 -4.45 4.35 -4.56
N TYR A 20 -4.02 3.52 -3.63
CA TYR A 20 -2.60 3.32 -3.33
C TYR A 20 -1.83 2.85 -4.57
N LEU A 21 -2.36 1.82 -5.23
CA LEU A 21 -1.71 1.23 -6.40
C LEU A 21 -1.66 2.19 -7.59
N ASP A 22 -2.69 2.99 -7.79
CA ASP A 22 -2.71 3.99 -8.86
C ASP A 22 -1.61 5.03 -8.67
N GLY A 23 -1.40 5.48 -7.44
CA GLY A 23 -0.29 6.38 -7.12
C GLY A 23 1.07 5.77 -7.44
N SER A 24 1.24 4.49 -7.12
CA SER A 24 2.48 3.76 -7.44
C SER A 24 2.67 3.62 -8.95
N LYS A 25 1.62 3.24 -9.65
CA LYS A 25 1.67 3.02 -11.10
C LYS A 25 2.05 4.29 -11.85
N HIS A 26 1.50 5.42 -11.45
CA HIS A 26 1.73 6.70 -12.12
C HIS A 26 2.93 7.47 -11.58
N GLY A 27 3.52 7.02 -10.48
CA GLY A 27 4.65 7.72 -9.85
C GLY A 27 4.26 9.08 -9.30
N ASN A 28 3.07 9.18 -8.73
CA ASN A 28 2.50 10.42 -8.23
C ASN A 28 1.93 10.22 -6.83
N SER A 29 2.66 10.76 -5.84
CA SER A 29 2.24 10.60 -4.45
C SER A 29 0.93 11.32 -4.13
N ASP A 30 0.59 12.38 -4.86
CA ASP A 30 -0.67 13.08 -4.64
C ASP A 30 -1.87 12.20 -4.96
N LEU A 31 -1.73 11.26 -5.90
CA LEU A 31 -2.76 10.25 -6.18
C LEU A 31 -2.86 9.20 -5.08
N MET A 32 -1.76 8.95 -4.38
CA MET A 32 -1.68 7.93 -3.33
C MET A 32 -2.16 8.43 -1.98
N ARG A 33 -1.92 9.71 -1.66
CA ARG A 33 -2.20 10.29 -0.34
C ARG A 33 -3.61 10.05 0.17
N PRO A 34 -4.67 10.12 -0.66
CA PRO A 34 -6.04 9.89 -0.16
C PRO A 34 -6.28 8.51 0.42
N ALA A 35 -5.44 7.52 0.09
CA ALA A 35 -5.56 6.17 0.67
C ALA A 35 -5.11 6.12 2.13
N PHE A 36 -4.31 7.10 2.57
CA PHE A 36 -3.69 7.10 3.89
C PHE A 36 -4.40 8.06 4.84
N HIS A 37 -4.47 7.64 6.11
CA HIS A 37 -4.79 8.56 7.19
C HIS A 37 -3.62 9.57 7.34
N PRO A 38 -3.88 10.84 7.69
CA PRO A 38 -2.80 11.82 7.85
C PRO A 38 -1.73 11.43 8.88
N ASP A 39 -2.11 10.66 9.88
CA ASP A 39 -1.20 10.21 10.95
C ASP A 39 -0.69 8.80 10.75
N ALA A 40 -0.78 8.26 9.53
CA ALA A 40 -0.35 6.89 9.25
C ALA A 40 1.14 6.70 9.52
N SER A 41 1.48 5.49 9.96
CA SER A 41 2.88 5.08 10.13
C SER A 41 3.35 4.24 8.95
N PHE A 42 4.67 4.23 8.75
CA PHE A 42 5.31 3.54 7.64
C PHE A 42 6.68 3.06 8.11
N PHE A 43 6.94 1.75 7.97
CA PHE A 43 8.19 1.13 8.37
C PHE A 43 8.59 0.02 7.41
N GLY A 44 9.88 -0.11 7.17
CA GLY A 44 10.42 -1.24 6.45
C GLY A 44 11.90 -1.05 6.16
N TYR A 45 12.52 -2.11 5.67
CA TYR A 45 13.90 -2.03 5.24
C TYR A 45 13.98 -1.93 3.72
N ALA A 46 14.68 -0.90 3.25
CA ALA A 46 15.11 -0.77 1.86
C ALA A 46 16.59 -1.18 1.83
N GLY A 47 16.84 -2.46 1.55
CA GLY A 47 18.14 -3.06 1.78
C GLY A 47 18.46 -3.10 3.28
N GLU A 48 19.55 -2.46 3.68
CA GLU A 48 19.95 -2.36 5.09
C GLU A 48 19.43 -1.08 5.75
N GLN A 49 18.85 -0.17 4.98
CA GLN A 49 18.37 1.10 5.50
C GLN A 49 16.95 0.97 6.03
N LEU A 50 16.74 1.42 7.27
CA LEU A 50 15.40 1.51 7.83
C LEU A 50 14.70 2.74 7.25
N ALA A 51 13.58 2.52 6.60
CA ALA A 51 12.70 3.58 6.11
C ALA A 51 11.59 3.81 7.13
N VAL A 52 11.37 5.06 7.51
CA VAL A 52 10.37 5.44 8.51
C VAL A 52 9.60 6.65 8.03
N GLY A 53 8.27 6.57 8.18
CA GLY A 53 7.38 7.70 7.91
C GLY A 53 6.84 7.72 6.49
N THR A 54 5.61 8.19 6.34
CA THR A 54 4.95 8.26 5.03
C THR A 54 5.65 9.22 4.07
N ASP A 55 6.34 10.22 4.58
CA ASP A 55 7.11 11.13 3.71
C ASP A 55 8.20 10.39 2.94
N PHE A 56 8.83 9.39 3.57
CA PHE A 56 9.80 8.55 2.87
C PHE A 56 9.14 7.87 1.66
N LEU A 57 7.97 7.27 1.86
CA LEU A 57 7.23 6.61 0.79
C LEU A 57 6.85 7.58 -0.32
N PHE A 58 6.25 8.71 0.03
CA PHE A 58 5.75 9.67 -0.95
C PHE A 58 6.90 10.28 -1.76
N ASN A 59 7.99 10.64 -1.09
CA ASN A 59 9.17 11.16 -1.78
C ASN A 59 9.80 10.10 -2.71
N TRP A 60 9.82 8.85 -2.26
CA TRP A 60 10.35 7.76 -3.06
C TRP A 60 9.52 7.53 -4.33
N ILE A 61 8.19 7.55 -4.20
CA ILE A 61 7.27 7.39 -5.32
C ILE A 61 7.47 8.52 -6.35
N ASP A 62 7.55 9.76 -5.89
CA ASP A 62 7.71 10.92 -6.77
C ASP A 62 9.06 10.91 -7.49
N LYS A 63 10.10 10.42 -6.81
CA LYS A 63 11.46 10.43 -7.33
C LYS A 63 11.74 9.24 -8.25
N ASN A 64 11.20 8.08 -7.94
CA ASN A 64 11.58 6.82 -8.60
C ASN A 64 10.49 6.22 -9.49
N GLY A 65 9.25 6.71 -9.39
CA GLY A 65 8.18 6.24 -10.26
C GLY A 65 8.34 6.77 -11.69
N PRO A 66 7.47 6.38 -12.60
CA PRO A 66 6.31 5.50 -12.44
C PRO A 66 6.65 4.01 -12.42
N ALA A 67 5.67 3.19 -12.09
CA ALA A 67 5.76 1.74 -12.13
C ALA A 67 4.65 1.19 -13.04
N PRO A 68 4.76 1.40 -14.37
CA PRO A 68 3.64 1.10 -15.28
C PRO A 68 3.33 -0.39 -15.40
N ASN A 69 4.28 -1.25 -15.07
CA ASN A 69 4.14 -2.70 -15.17
C ASN A 69 3.92 -3.37 -13.81
N ILE A 70 3.47 -2.60 -12.84
CA ILE A 70 3.21 -3.12 -11.49
C ILE A 70 2.19 -4.25 -11.54
N GLU A 71 2.49 -5.34 -10.84
CA GLU A 71 1.62 -6.52 -10.76
C GLU A 71 1.28 -6.78 -9.28
N PRO A 72 0.13 -6.28 -8.81
CA PRO A 72 -0.29 -6.49 -7.43
C PRO A 72 -1.12 -7.76 -7.26
N ARG A 73 -1.04 -8.34 -6.06
CA ARG A 73 -1.93 -9.42 -5.61
C ARG A 73 -2.34 -9.15 -4.18
N ILE A 74 -3.62 -9.03 -3.94
CA ILE A 74 -4.15 -9.05 -2.58
C ILE A 74 -4.23 -10.52 -2.17
N VAL A 75 -3.37 -10.90 -1.23
CA VAL A 75 -3.26 -12.28 -0.76
C VAL A 75 -4.30 -12.57 0.31
N CYS A 76 -4.54 -11.61 1.18
CA CYS A 76 -5.43 -11.76 2.32
C CYS A 76 -6.00 -10.42 2.73
N VAL A 77 -7.28 -10.42 3.07
CA VAL A 77 -7.95 -9.31 3.76
C VAL A 77 -8.64 -9.89 4.97
N ASP A 78 -8.30 -9.37 6.14
CA ASP A 78 -8.92 -9.79 7.40
C ASP A 78 -9.60 -8.57 8.01
N ILE A 79 -10.92 -8.65 8.18
CA ILE A 79 -11.74 -7.55 8.67
C ILE A 79 -12.25 -7.88 10.06
N LEU A 80 -12.05 -6.95 10.99
CA LEU A 80 -12.53 -7.08 12.35
C LEU A 80 -13.19 -5.76 12.77
N GLU A 81 -14.47 -5.64 12.44
CA GLU A 81 -15.30 -4.44 12.70
C GLU A 81 -14.68 -3.18 12.07
N SER A 82 -14.11 -2.28 12.87
CA SER A 82 -13.58 -1.01 12.40
C SER A 82 -12.14 -1.08 11.90
N ILE A 83 -11.50 -2.25 11.97
CA ILE A 83 -10.12 -2.42 11.55
C ILE A 83 -9.99 -3.55 10.54
N ALA A 84 -8.95 -3.46 9.70
CA ALA A 84 -8.65 -4.52 8.75
C ALA A 84 -7.15 -4.62 8.52
N VAL A 85 -6.71 -5.82 8.16
CA VAL A 85 -5.34 -6.07 7.72
C VAL A 85 -5.38 -6.55 6.27
N VAL A 86 -4.50 -6.00 5.43
CA VAL A 86 -4.34 -6.41 4.04
C VAL A 86 -2.91 -6.87 3.83
N HIS A 87 -2.75 -8.07 3.29
CA HIS A 87 -1.47 -8.55 2.79
C HIS A 87 -1.44 -8.36 1.27
N LEU A 88 -0.51 -7.56 0.80
CA LEU A 88 -0.33 -7.26 -0.62
C LEU A 88 1.06 -7.73 -1.06
N GLU A 89 1.09 -8.52 -2.15
CA GLU A 89 2.33 -8.84 -2.85
C GLU A 89 2.40 -8.02 -4.13
N VAL A 90 3.54 -7.41 -4.39
CA VAL A 90 3.72 -6.55 -5.56
C VAL A 90 4.98 -6.95 -6.31
N ALA A 91 4.84 -7.19 -7.61
CA ALA A 91 5.96 -7.35 -8.54
C ALA A 91 5.98 -6.18 -9.52
N GLY A 92 7.09 -6.01 -10.21
CA GLY A 92 7.21 -4.97 -11.22
C GLY A 92 7.29 -3.56 -10.68
N TRP A 93 7.62 -3.40 -9.42
CA TRP A 93 7.93 -2.09 -8.86
C TRP A 93 9.21 -1.60 -9.52
N SER A 94 9.19 -0.39 -10.08
CA SER A 94 10.25 0.08 -10.96
C SER A 94 10.88 1.39 -10.50
N GLY A 95 11.01 2.35 -11.40
CA GLY A 95 11.68 3.61 -11.16
C GLY A 95 13.15 3.53 -11.52
N SER A 96 14.01 4.15 -10.74
CA SER A 96 15.46 4.08 -10.95
C SER A 96 16.00 2.66 -10.82
N LEU A 97 15.20 1.74 -10.31
CA LEU A 97 15.50 0.33 -10.21
C LEU A 97 14.90 -0.47 -11.36
N ALA A 98 14.42 0.22 -12.39
CA ALA A 98 13.80 -0.39 -13.56
C ALA A 98 14.68 -1.48 -14.15
N GLY A 99 14.07 -2.58 -14.55
CA GLY A 99 14.76 -3.75 -15.07
C GLY A 99 15.15 -4.76 -14.01
N SER A 100 15.11 -4.40 -12.74
CA SER A 100 15.43 -5.31 -11.64
C SER A 100 14.27 -6.23 -11.26
N GLY A 101 13.04 -5.88 -11.64
CA GLY A 101 11.86 -6.63 -11.26
C GLY A 101 11.64 -6.62 -9.75
N VAL A 102 11.81 -5.49 -9.11
CA VAL A 102 11.69 -5.35 -7.66
C VAL A 102 10.36 -5.89 -7.17
N ARG A 103 10.42 -6.74 -6.15
CA ARG A 103 9.25 -7.31 -5.49
C ARG A 103 9.19 -6.82 -4.05
N MET A 104 7.96 -6.60 -3.60
CA MET A 104 7.67 -6.14 -2.25
C MET A 104 6.60 -7.00 -1.62
N SER A 105 6.77 -7.29 -0.34
CA SER A 105 5.70 -7.85 0.49
C SER A 105 5.24 -6.76 1.45
N ASP A 106 3.97 -6.44 1.42
CA ASP A 106 3.42 -5.34 2.20
C ASP A 106 2.32 -5.84 3.13
N LEU A 107 2.35 -5.37 4.36
CA LEU A 107 1.24 -5.52 5.30
C LEU A 107 0.70 -4.14 5.64
N PHE A 108 -0.62 -4.01 5.47
CA PHE A 108 -1.34 -2.77 5.76
C PHE A 108 -2.31 -3.00 6.90
N THR A 109 -2.42 -2.03 7.79
CA THR A 109 -3.55 -1.94 8.71
C THR A 109 -4.40 -0.76 8.29
N LEU A 110 -5.71 -0.98 8.19
CA LEU A 110 -6.67 0.04 7.80
C LEU A 110 -7.65 0.27 8.93
N LEU A 111 -8.18 1.49 8.96
CA LEU A 111 -9.20 1.92 9.91
C LEU A 111 -10.41 2.45 9.15
N LYS A 112 -11.60 2.07 9.59
CA LYS A 112 -12.84 2.62 9.06
C LYS A 112 -13.09 3.97 9.69
N THR A 113 -13.01 5.01 8.89
CA THR A 113 -13.21 6.40 9.32
C THR A 113 -14.52 6.93 8.77
N PRO A 114 -14.99 8.11 9.25
CA PRO A 114 -16.18 8.74 8.65
C PRO A 114 -16.04 9.02 7.14
N ASN A 115 -14.78 9.12 6.65
CA ASN A 115 -14.49 9.37 5.24
C ASN A 115 -14.14 8.10 4.46
N GLY A 116 -14.39 6.93 5.05
CA GLY A 116 -14.11 5.63 4.46
C GLY A 116 -12.91 4.94 5.08
N TRP A 117 -12.54 3.80 4.50
CA TRP A 117 -11.39 3.04 4.96
C TRP A 117 -10.11 3.75 4.57
N ARG A 118 -9.19 3.89 5.53
CA ARG A 118 -7.89 4.55 5.31
C ARG A 118 -6.78 3.71 5.89
N ILE A 119 -5.63 3.71 5.22
CA ILE A 119 -4.43 3.04 5.69
C ILE A 119 -3.87 3.82 6.87
N ILE A 120 -3.69 3.15 8.01
CA ILE A 120 -3.09 3.75 9.21
C ILE A 120 -1.67 3.24 9.47
N GLN A 121 -1.30 2.13 8.83
CA GLN A 121 0.05 1.58 8.95
C GLN A 121 0.40 0.78 7.72
N LYS A 122 1.62 0.94 7.23
CA LYS A 122 2.22 0.09 6.23
C LYS A 122 3.57 -0.39 6.73
N ALA A 123 3.77 -1.70 6.71
CA ALA A 123 5.09 -2.31 6.88
C ALA A 123 5.43 -3.05 5.60
N PHE A 124 6.69 -3.00 5.17
CA PHE A 124 7.09 -3.62 3.93
C PHE A 124 8.39 -4.39 4.06
N HIS A 125 8.54 -5.38 3.20
CA HIS A 125 9.79 -6.10 3.00
C HIS A 125 10.18 -6.02 1.52
N TRP A 126 11.34 -5.48 1.25
CA TRP A 126 11.90 -5.40 -0.09
C TRP A 126 12.70 -6.68 -0.35
N HIS A 127 12.28 -7.46 -1.36
CA HIS A 127 13.00 -8.65 -1.79
C HIS A 127 14.14 -8.22 -2.72
N ALA A 128 15.34 -8.41 -2.24
CA ALA A 128 16.53 -8.06 -3.00
C ALA A 128 16.83 -9.08 -4.10
#